data_56269705a671f929364df080f27bcc81
#
_entry.id   56269705a671f929364df080f27bcc81
#
_cell.length_a   1.000
_cell.length_b   1.000
_cell.length_c   1.000
_cell.angle_alpha   90.00
_cell.angle_beta   90.00
_cell.angle_gamma   90.00
#
_symmetry.space_group_name_H-M   'P 1'
#
loop_
_entity.id
_entity.type
_entity.pdbx_description
1 polymer ?
#
loop_
_entity_poly.entity_id
_entity_poly.type
_entity_poly.pdbx_seq_one_letter_code
_entity_poly.pdbx_strand_id
1 'polypeptide(L)'
;MKKLLTLCCFAATHFGFSQTTPAPAATTASPEKEWDVNWYGFIRTDYIWDTRKSAQVREYNLNLYPLDEVLDVNGADLNDTGASNFLSVVSRLGTKVKGPNVWGAKISGTLEGDFFGNTESTIGLLRLRHAYVNLDWSKTSLLMGQTWYPTFIPEVFPGVANFNTGIM
;
A
#
# COMPACT_ATOMS: atom_id res chain seq x y z
N MET A 1 -47.48 30.88 45.27
CA MET A 1 -47.35 31.39 43.89
C MET A 1 -47.87 30.32 42.94
N LYS A 2 -49.09 30.54 42.44
CA LYS A 2 -49.84 29.57 41.61
C LYS A 2 -49.45 29.79 40.14
N LYS A 3 -48.88 28.74 39.47
CA LYS A 3 -48.65 28.74 38.02
C LYS A 3 -49.88 28.13 37.34
N LEU A 4 -50.49 28.92 36.51
CA LEU A 4 -51.69 28.60 35.72
C LEU A 4 -51.18 27.81 34.47
N LEU A 5 -51.75 26.61 34.29
CA LEU A 5 -51.45 25.74 33.14
C LEU A 5 -52.56 25.94 32.12
N THR A 6 -52.27 26.58 31.00
CA THR A 6 -53.20 26.78 29.89
C THR A 6 -53.12 25.57 28.94
N LEU A 7 -54.21 24.82 28.88
CA LEU A 7 -54.41 23.68 28.00
C LEU A 7 -54.94 24.17 26.64
N CYS A 8 -54.15 24.15 25.60
CA CYS A 8 -54.58 24.40 24.22
C CYS A 8 -55.04 23.09 23.56
N CYS A 9 -56.35 22.97 23.36
CA CYS A 9 -56.91 21.92 22.51
C CYS A 9 -56.69 22.25 21.04
N PHE A 10 -55.86 21.45 20.35
CA PHE A 10 -55.76 21.49 18.91
C PHE A 10 -56.74 20.48 18.29
N ALA A 11 -57.73 21.02 17.57
CA ALA A 11 -58.64 20.21 16.75
C ALA A 11 -57.89 19.74 15.49
N ALA A 12 -57.62 18.43 15.37
CA ALA A 12 -57.03 17.84 14.19
C ALA A 12 -58.11 17.60 13.13
N THR A 13 -58.10 18.40 12.07
CA THR A 13 -58.85 18.13 10.83
C THR A 13 -58.08 17.11 9.99
N HIS A 14 -58.63 15.92 9.86
CA HIS A 14 -58.07 14.86 9.01
C HIS A 14 -58.43 15.15 7.54
N PHE A 15 -57.46 15.65 6.78
CA PHE A 15 -57.54 15.64 5.32
C PHE A 15 -57.04 14.25 4.84
N GLY A 16 -58.01 13.44 4.35
CA GLY A 16 -57.68 12.17 3.73
C GLY A 16 -56.99 12.41 2.38
N PHE A 17 -55.68 12.24 2.32
CA PHE A 17 -54.96 12.15 1.06
C PHE A 17 -55.04 10.71 0.55
N SER A 18 -55.74 10.54 -0.59
CA SER A 18 -55.69 9.32 -1.36
C SER A 18 -54.24 9.08 -1.80
N GLN A 19 -53.58 8.10 -1.19
CA GLN A 19 -52.28 7.67 -1.66
C GLN A 19 -52.46 6.86 -2.96
N THR A 20 -52.25 7.49 -4.10
CA THR A 20 -51.95 6.77 -5.32
C THR A 20 -50.59 6.07 -5.12
N THR A 21 -50.63 4.76 -5.05
CA THR A 21 -49.41 3.92 -5.03
C THR A 21 -48.55 4.33 -6.22
N PRO A 22 -47.34 4.88 -6.00
CA PRO A 22 -46.43 5.15 -7.13
C PRO A 22 -46.13 3.84 -7.83
N ALA A 23 -46.22 3.82 -9.15
CA ALA A 23 -45.73 2.71 -9.96
C ALA A 23 -44.27 2.40 -9.54
N PRO A 24 -43.86 1.11 -9.46
CA PRO A 24 -42.52 0.78 -9.11
C PRO A 24 -41.58 1.54 -10.05
N ALA A 25 -40.74 2.41 -9.45
CA ALA A 25 -39.73 3.13 -10.18
C ALA A 25 -38.90 2.07 -10.95
N ALA A 26 -38.85 2.20 -12.27
CA ALA A 26 -37.95 1.39 -13.07
C ALA A 26 -36.57 1.55 -12.46
N THR A 27 -35.99 0.45 -11.98
CA THR A 27 -34.63 0.41 -11.49
C THR A 27 -33.74 0.74 -12.69
N THR A 28 -33.40 2.00 -12.87
CA THR A 28 -32.36 2.41 -13.78
C THR A 28 -31.11 1.73 -13.25
N ALA A 29 -30.68 0.65 -13.95
CA ALA A 29 -29.40 0.04 -13.70
C ALA A 29 -28.37 1.18 -13.68
N SER A 30 -27.67 1.31 -12.56
CA SER A 30 -26.55 2.27 -12.46
C SER A 30 -25.63 1.97 -13.65
N PRO A 31 -25.20 2.98 -14.43
CA PRO A 31 -24.32 2.73 -15.55
C PRO A 31 -23.14 1.93 -15.04
N GLU A 32 -22.90 0.77 -15.67
CA GLU A 32 -21.80 -0.13 -15.33
C GLU A 32 -20.52 0.71 -15.34
N LYS A 33 -19.83 0.72 -14.20
CA LYS A 33 -18.66 1.57 -14.02
C LYS A 33 -17.59 1.10 -15.01
N GLU A 34 -17.37 1.84 -16.07
CA GLU A 34 -16.48 1.49 -17.16
C GLU A 34 -15.03 1.25 -16.68
N TRP A 35 -14.65 1.98 -15.61
CA TRP A 35 -13.34 1.88 -14.97
C TRP A 35 -13.47 1.57 -13.47
N ASP A 36 -12.68 0.62 -13.01
CA ASP A 36 -12.54 0.28 -11.59
C ASP A 36 -11.11 0.55 -11.14
N VAL A 37 -10.97 1.41 -10.12
CA VAL A 37 -9.66 1.82 -9.57
C VAL A 37 -9.62 1.44 -8.10
N ASN A 38 -8.70 0.54 -7.75
CA ASN A 38 -8.51 0.05 -6.40
C ASN A 38 -7.13 0.46 -5.88
N TRP A 39 -7.10 1.21 -4.81
CA TRP A 39 -5.88 1.56 -4.09
C TRP A 39 -5.52 0.46 -3.10
N TYR A 40 -4.24 0.18 -2.95
CA TYR A 40 -3.71 -0.75 -1.98
C TYR A 40 -2.34 -0.29 -1.49
N GLY A 41 -1.87 -0.92 -0.42
CA GLY A 41 -0.56 -0.62 0.12
C GLY A 41 -0.47 -1.01 1.59
N PHE A 42 0.65 -0.69 2.18
CA PHE A 42 0.88 -0.84 3.61
C PHE A 42 1.91 0.18 4.09
N ILE A 43 1.82 0.51 5.36
CA ILE A 43 2.86 1.22 6.10
C ILE A 43 3.58 0.18 6.93
N ARG A 44 4.90 0.09 6.78
CA ARG A 44 5.74 -0.80 7.54
C ARG A 44 6.81 0.01 8.25
N THR A 45 6.93 -0.20 9.56
CA THR A 45 7.99 0.35 10.38
C THR A 45 8.69 -0.79 11.09
N ASP A 46 9.97 -0.95 10.84
CA ASP A 46 10.82 -1.94 11.50
C ASP A 46 11.69 -1.22 12.52
N TYR A 47 11.76 -1.77 13.73
CA TYR A 47 12.76 -1.39 14.73
C TYR A 47 13.86 -2.43 14.70
N ILE A 48 15.10 -1.98 14.46
CA ILE A 48 16.29 -2.82 14.41
C ILE A 48 17.24 -2.36 15.50
N TRP A 49 17.69 -3.30 16.29
CA TRP A 49 18.71 -3.07 17.32
C TRP A 49 19.87 -4.02 17.10
N ASP A 50 21.04 -3.44 16.84
CA ASP A 50 22.30 -4.14 16.69
C ASP A 50 23.13 -3.93 17.97
N THR A 51 23.76 -5.01 18.46
CA THR A 51 24.63 -4.94 19.64
C THR A 51 26.05 -4.53 19.30
N ARG A 52 26.44 -4.58 18.01
CA ARG A 52 27.74 -4.24 17.50
C ARG A 52 27.62 -3.43 16.22
N LYS A 53 28.57 -2.55 15.94
CA LYS A 53 28.64 -1.89 14.64
C LYS A 53 28.66 -2.89 13.50
N SER A 54 27.85 -2.65 12.50
CA SER A 54 27.77 -3.44 11.28
C SER A 54 28.19 -2.63 10.06
N ALA A 55 28.81 -3.26 9.10
CA ALA A 55 28.92 -2.69 7.77
C ALA A 55 27.53 -2.56 7.17
N GLN A 56 27.19 -1.39 6.65
CA GLN A 56 25.85 -1.07 6.24
C GLN A 56 25.84 -0.17 5.02
N VAL A 57 24.76 -0.22 4.29
CA VAL A 57 24.47 0.70 3.19
C VAL A 57 23.00 1.12 3.25
N ARG A 58 22.69 2.17 2.52
CA ARG A 58 21.33 2.73 2.44
C ARG A 58 20.75 3.07 3.81
N GLU A 59 21.51 3.86 4.58
CA GLU A 59 21.06 4.36 5.88
C GLU A 59 20.49 3.26 6.80
N TYR A 60 21.24 2.18 7.01
CA TYR A 60 20.88 0.99 7.81
C TYR A 60 19.80 0.07 7.20
N ASN A 61 19.28 0.35 6.02
CA ASN A 61 18.31 -0.54 5.38
C ASN A 61 18.93 -1.85 4.88
N LEU A 62 20.24 -1.89 4.71
CA LEU A 62 21.00 -3.09 4.36
C LEU A 62 22.15 -3.27 5.33
N ASN A 63 21.98 -4.18 6.29
CA ASN A 63 23.06 -4.63 7.17
C ASN A 63 23.79 -5.81 6.52
N LEU A 64 25.11 -5.70 6.40
CA LEU A 64 25.90 -6.69 5.69
C LEU A 64 26.52 -7.72 6.63
N TYR A 65 27.35 -7.25 7.56
CA TYR A 65 28.04 -8.09 8.55
C TYR A 65 28.53 -7.21 9.72
N PRO A 66 28.71 -7.78 10.92
CA PRO A 66 29.34 -7.08 12.02
C PRO A 66 30.79 -6.74 11.67
N LEU A 67 31.25 -5.55 12.10
CA LEU A 67 32.64 -5.16 11.92
C LEU A 67 33.55 -5.89 12.90
N ASP A 68 34.78 -6.19 12.43
CA ASP A 68 35.82 -6.78 13.26
C ASP A 68 36.25 -5.85 14.41
N GLU A 69 36.93 -6.41 15.41
CA GLU A 69 37.51 -5.68 16.51
C GLU A 69 38.58 -4.71 16.00
N VAL A 70 38.50 -3.45 16.46
CA VAL A 70 39.48 -2.41 16.20
C VAL A 70 39.75 -1.72 17.52
N LEU A 71 40.94 -1.99 18.11
CA LEU A 71 41.31 -1.44 19.40
C LEU A 71 41.83 0.00 19.25
N ASP A 72 41.42 0.86 20.17
CA ASP A 72 41.99 2.20 20.35
C ASP A 72 43.32 2.13 21.13
N VAL A 73 43.91 3.31 21.39
CA VAL A 73 45.17 3.44 22.16
C VAL A 73 45.07 2.95 23.60
N ASN A 74 43.85 2.82 24.14
CA ASN A 74 43.56 2.35 25.48
C ASN A 74 43.15 0.87 25.53
N GLY A 75 43.07 0.20 24.37
CA GLY A 75 42.66 -1.18 24.26
C GLY A 75 41.14 -1.37 24.25
N ALA A 76 40.36 -0.31 24.04
CA ALA A 76 38.90 -0.43 23.86
C ALA A 76 38.51 -0.67 22.39
N ASP A 77 37.57 -1.58 22.15
CA ASP A 77 37.08 -1.86 20.80
C ASP A 77 36.17 -0.73 20.30
N LEU A 78 36.58 -0.05 19.24
CA LEU A 78 35.84 1.05 18.60
C LEU A 78 34.55 0.57 17.90
N ASN A 79 34.40 -0.71 17.69
CA ASN A 79 33.24 -1.32 17.03
C ASN A 79 32.29 -2.02 18.01
N ASP A 80 32.63 -2.09 19.30
CA ASP A 80 31.76 -2.60 20.36
C ASP A 80 30.75 -1.53 20.79
N THR A 81 29.99 -1.06 19.82
CA THR A 81 28.95 -0.04 20.02
C THR A 81 27.70 -0.46 19.27
N GLY A 82 26.60 -0.57 20.01
CA GLY A 82 25.29 -0.86 19.42
C GLY A 82 24.70 0.31 18.65
N ALA A 83 23.73 0.00 17.81
CA ALA A 83 22.91 0.97 17.11
C ALA A 83 21.44 0.58 17.17
N SER A 84 20.55 1.56 17.13
CA SER A 84 19.12 1.30 17.03
C SER A 84 18.48 2.24 16.02
N ASN A 85 17.64 1.69 15.15
CA ASN A 85 17.03 2.42 14.05
C ASN A 85 15.58 2.05 13.85
N PHE A 86 14.77 3.03 13.41
CA PHE A 86 13.44 2.82 12.87
C PHE A 86 13.49 3.00 11.35
N LEU A 87 13.05 1.98 10.62
CA LEU A 87 13.09 1.95 9.17
C LEU A 87 11.67 1.83 8.62
N SER A 88 11.24 2.79 7.78
CA SER A 88 9.90 2.81 7.21
C SER A 88 9.87 2.84 5.69
N VAL A 89 11.02 2.81 5.03
CA VAL A 89 11.18 2.98 3.58
C VAL A 89 10.59 1.83 2.76
N VAL A 90 10.32 0.68 3.37
CA VAL A 90 9.66 -0.46 2.71
C VAL A 90 8.14 -0.25 2.59
N SER A 91 7.59 0.80 3.19
CA SER A 91 6.18 1.18 3.02
C SER A 91 5.84 1.35 1.54
N ARG A 92 4.64 0.94 1.16
CA ARG A 92 4.28 0.77 -0.24
C ARG A 92 2.90 1.35 -0.54
N LEU A 93 2.77 1.94 -1.71
CA LEU A 93 1.51 2.44 -2.23
C LEU A 93 1.36 1.98 -3.68
N GLY A 94 0.17 1.53 -4.04
CA GLY A 94 -0.13 1.11 -5.38
C GLY A 94 -1.59 1.29 -5.75
N THR A 95 -1.85 1.16 -7.04
CA THR A 95 -3.21 1.12 -7.58
C THR A 95 -3.33 0.01 -8.62
N LYS A 96 -4.48 -0.66 -8.61
CA LYS A 96 -4.89 -1.59 -9.64
C LYS A 96 -6.09 -0.98 -10.37
N VAL A 97 -5.97 -0.88 -11.68
CA VAL A 97 -7.00 -0.32 -12.55
C VAL A 97 -7.52 -1.43 -13.44
N LYS A 98 -8.84 -1.55 -13.56
CA LYS A 98 -9.50 -2.39 -14.58
C LYS A 98 -10.27 -1.45 -15.48
N GLY A 99 -10.21 -1.70 -16.76
CA GLY A 99 -10.92 -0.93 -17.77
C GLY A 99 -11.90 -1.78 -18.58
N PRO A 100 -12.53 -1.16 -19.58
CA PRO A 100 -13.42 -1.85 -20.49
C PRO A 100 -12.65 -2.91 -21.30
N ASN A 101 -13.37 -3.86 -21.88
CA ASN A 101 -12.77 -4.84 -22.77
C ASN A 101 -12.26 -4.16 -24.05
N VAL A 102 -11.03 -4.48 -24.44
CA VAL A 102 -10.39 -3.95 -25.65
C VAL A 102 -9.93 -5.12 -26.52
N TRP A 103 -10.33 -5.14 -27.77
CA TRP A 103 -10.01 -6.23 -28.73
C TRP A 103 -10.36 -7.64 -28.22
N GLY A 104 -11.43 -7.75 -27.42
CA GLY A 104 -11.84 -9.01 -26.81
C GLY A 104 -11.01 -9.43 -25.59
N ALA A 105 -10.06 -8.64 -25.15
CA ALA A 105 -9.29 -8.84 -23.92
C ALA A 105 -9.87 -8.04 -22.75
N LYS A 106 -9.73 -8.56 -21.55
CA LYS A 106 -9.90 -7.81 -20.31
C LYS A 106 -8.64 -6.97 -20.09
N ILE A 107 -8.80 -5.66 -20.00
CA ILE A 107 -7.67 -4.77 -19.72
C ILE A 107 -7.54 -4.52 -18.22
N SER A 108 -6.30 -4.56 -17.72
CA SER A 108 -5.96 -4.14 -16.36
C SER A 108 -4.58 -3.47 -16.34
N GLY A 109 -4.34 -2.67 -15.32
CA GLY A 109 -3.05 -2.04 -15.10
C GLY A 109 -2.69 -2.05 -13.63
N THR A 110 -1.39 -1.97 -13.35
CA THR A 110 -0.86 -1.86 -11.99
C THR A 110 0.22 -0.79 -11.96
N LEU A 111 0.11 0.11 -11.00
CA LEU A 111 1.15 1.08 -10.66
C LEU A 111 1.47 0.91 -9.19
N GLU A 112 2.75 0.70 -8.84
CA GLU A 112 3.19 0.50 -7.45
C GLU A 112 4.54 1.16 -7.22
N GLY A 113 4.69 1.82 -6.09
CA GLY A 113 5.94 2.40 -5.64
C GLY A 113 6.23 2.16 -4.16
N ASP A 114 7.49 2.30 -3.78
CA ASP A 114 7.99 2.31 -2.42
C ASP A 114 9.06 3.40 -2.25
N PHE A 115 9.67 3.51 -1.06
CA PHE A 115 10.68 4.51 -0.74
C PHE A 115 12.06 3.91 -0.51
N PHE A 116 12.27 2.64 -0.89
CA PHE A 116 13.51 1.92 -0.64
C PHE A 116 14.70 2.45 -1.45
N GLY A 117 14.44 3.13 -2.56
CA GLY A 117 15.49 3.65 -3.46
C GLY A 117 16.26 2.54 -4.19
N ASN A 118 17.09 2.94 -5.14
CA ASN A 118 17.98 2.04 -5.89
C ASN A 118 19.45 2.23 -5.51
N THR A 119 19.79 3.38 -4.95
CA THR A 119 21.15 3.77 -4.56
C THR A 119 21.10 4.46 -3.20
N GLU A 120 22.25 4.71 -2.58
CA GLU A 120 22.39 5.47 -1.33
C GLU A 120 21.71 6.84 -1.41
N SER A 121 21.92 7.55 -2.51
CA SER A 121 21.38 8.92 -2.70
C SER A 121 19.88 8.98 -2.99
N THR A 122 19.22 7.85 -3.26
CA THR A 122 17.80 7.79 -3.64
C THR A 122 16.91 7.16 -2.57
N ILE A 123 17.48 6.82 -1.42
CA ILE A 123 16.70 6.31 -0.32
C ILE A 123 15.71 7.39 0.19
N GLY A 124 14.51 6.98 0.57
CA GLY A 124 13.44 7.90 0.95
C GLY A 124 12.72 8.56 -0.24
N LEU A 125 13.23 8.46 -1.47
CA LEU A 125 12.52 8.91 -2.66
C LEU A 125 11.57 7.84 -3.17
N LEU A 126 10.43 8.28 -3.73
CA LEU A 126 9.47 7.35 -4.34
C LEU A 126 10.12 6.64 -5.53
N ARG A 127 10.19 5.33 -5.46
CA ARG A 127 10.71 4.45 -6.49
C ARG A 127 9.58 3.70 -7.18
N LEU A 128 9.59 3.68 -8.52
CA LEU A 128 8.68 2.87 -9.31
C LEU A 128 9.07 1.39 -9.20
N ARG A 129 8.14 0.55 -8.73
CA ARG A 129 8.31 -0.90 -8.63
C ARG A 129 7.64 -1.62 -9.79
N HIS A 130 6.34 -1.39 -9.93
CA HIS A 130 5.51 -1.94 -10.97
C HIS A 130 4.82 -0.82 -11.73
N ALA A 131 4.86 -0.89 -13.05
CA ALA A 131 4.12 -0.03 -13.95
C ALA A 131 3.86 -0.82 -15.23
N TYR A 132 2.74 -1.51 -15.28
CA TYR A 132 2.41 -2.36 -16.43
C TYR A 132 0.92 -2.37 -16.74
N VAL A 133 0.62 -2.68 -18.00
CA VAL A 133 -0.72 -2.98 -18.49
C VAL A 133 -0.75 -4.45 -18.87
N ASN A 134 -1.86 -5.12 -18.56
CA ASN A 134 -2.14 -6.49 -18.96
C ASN A 134 -3.41 -6.56 -19.83
N LEU A 135 -3.30 -7.23 -20.95
CA LEU A 135 -4.40 -7.61 -21.82
C LEU A 135 -4.60 -9.13 -21.70
N ASP A 136 -5.76 -9.55 -21.24
CA ASP A 136 -6.03 -10.95 -20.90
C ASP A 136 -7.19 -11.50 -21.75
N TRP A 137 -6.85 -12.40 -22.66
CA TRP A 137 -7.79 -13.20 -23.46
C TRP A 137 -7.98 -14.57 -22.81
N SER A 138 -8.94 -15.35 -23.31
CA SER A 138 -9.28 -16.68 -22.75
C SER A 138 -8.12 -17.69 -22.72
N LYS A 139 -7.13 -17.56 -23.60
CA LYS A 139 -6.01 -18.51 -23.76
C LYS A 139 -4.62 -17.85 -23.77
N THR A 140 -4.56 -16.53 -23.77
CA THR A 140 -3.32 -15.78 -23.93
C THR A 140 -3.41 -14.50 -23.14
N SER A 141 -2.31 -14.09 -22.52
CA SER A 141 -2.20 -12.77 -21.92
C SER A 141 -0.96 -12.04 -22.45
N LEU A 142 -1.05 -10.73 -22.54
CA LEU A 142 0.04 -9.86 -22.93
C LEU A 142 0.26 -8.81 -21.83
N LEU A 143 1.44 -8.89 -21.19
CA LEU A 143 1.85 -7.92 -20.20
C LEU A 143 2.93 -7.01 -20.82
N MET A 144 2.73 -5.70 -20.69
CA MET A 144 3.63 -4.67 -21.20
C MET A 144 3.96 -3.67 -20.11
N GLY A 145 5.23 -3.46 -19.86
CA GLY A 145 5.71 -2.48 -18.86
C GLY A 145 6.77 -3.05 -17.94
N GLN A 146 6.93 -2.42 -16.79
CA GLN A 146 7.91 -2.77 -15.77
C GLN A 146 7.28 -3.63 -14.67
N THR A 147 7.84 -4.83 -14.44
CA THR A 147 7.48 -5.74 -13.34
C THR A 147 8.65 -6.66 -13.04
N TRP A 148 8.43 -7.69 -12.21
CA TRP A 148 9.43 -8.71 -11.92
C TRP A 148 9.85 -9.47 -13.17
N TYR A 149 11.08 -9.96 -13.18
CA TYR A 149 11.52 -10.89 -14.20
C TYR A 149 10.65 -12.15 -14.20
N PRO A 150 10.37 -12.75 -15.35
CA PRO A 150 9.52 -13.95 -15.44
C PRO A 150 10.06 -15.16 -14.65
N THR A 151 11.36 -15.19 -14.36
CA THR A 151 12.01 -16.23 -13.57
C THR A 151 12.00 -15.96 -12.07
N PHE A 152 11.54 -14.79 -11.62
CA PHE A 152 11.42 -14.47 -10.20
C PHE A 152 10.14 -15.09 -9.63
N ILE A 153 10.31 -15.94 -8.61
CA ILE A 153 9.21 -16.63 -7.93
C ILE A 153 9.02 -16.02 -6.53
N PRO A 154 8.08 -15.10 -6.35
CA PRO A 154 7.89 -14.40 -5.07
C PRO A 154 7.62 -15.33 -3.90
N GLU A 155 6.98 -16.49 -4.14
CA GLU A 155 6.55 -17.45 -3.13
C GLU A 155 7.72 -18.12 -2.41
N VAL A 156 8.88 -18.21 -3.05
CA VAL A 156 10.10 -18.78 -2.44
C VAL A 156 11.03 -17.72 -1.87
N PHE A 157 10.66 -16.44 -2.01
CA PHE A 157 11.47 -15.36 -1.47
C PHE A 157 11.28 -15.26 0.06
N PRO A 158 12.38 -15.32 0.86
CA PRO A 158 12.26 -15.30 2.31
C PRO A 158 11.72 -13.94 2.80
N GLY A 159 10.80 -13.98 3.77
CA GLY A 159 10.40 -12.78 4.49
C GLY A 159 11.49 -12.37 5.45
N VAL A 160 12.07 -11.18 5.25
CA VAL A 160 13.13 -10.61 6.09
C VAL A 160 12.74 -9.23 6.58
N ALA A 161 13.15 -8.88 7.79
CA ALA A 161 12.92 -7.54 8.33
C ALA A 161 13.85 -6.52 7.67
N ASN A 162 15.03 -6.96 7.30
CA ASN A 162 16.08 -6.17 6.69
C ASN A 162 16.55 -6.89 5.42
N PHE A 163 16.92 -6.15 4.38
CA PHE A 163 17.48 -6.73 3.18
C PHE A 163 18.98 -7.03 3.39
N ASN A 164 19.36 -8.25 3.12
CA ASN A 164 20.76 -8.63 3.02
C ASN A 164 21.16 -8.61 1.53
N THR A 165 22.31 -8.03 1.21
CA THR A 165 22.83 -7.91 -0.16
C THR A 165 23.06 -9.24 -0.86
N GLY A 166 23.11 -10.34 -0.14
CA GLY A 166 23.20 -11.68 -0.73
C GLY A 166 21.96 -12.14 -1.49
N ILE A 167 20.88 -11.34 -1.46
CA ILE A 167 19.56 -11.69 -2.04
C ILE A 167 19.19 -10.77 -3.21
N MET A 168 20.00 -9.78 -3.52
CA MET A 168 19.72 -8.85 -4.63
C MET A 168 20.57 -9.14 -5.85
#